data_b2575ff27841aab6ac382de0710d813a
#
_entry.id   b2575ff27841aab6ac382de0710d813a
#
_cell.length_a   1.000
_cell.length_b   1.000
_cell.length_c   1.000
_cell.angle_alpha   90.00
_cell.angle_beta   90.00
_cell.angle_gamma   90.00
#
_symmetry.space_group_name_H-M   'P 1'
#
loop_
_entity.id
_entity.type
_entity.pdbx_description
1 polymer ?
#
loop_
_entity_poly.entity_id
_entity_poly.type
_entity_poly.pdbx_seq_one_letter_code
_entity_poly.pdbx_strand_id
1 'polypeptide(L)'
;MSISLDLDYHAHAERPKSGRTSLVGLMKPELRDTLMGIGLDEREAKMRASQLWNWIYHNGVTDLDRMTNIQKGFRQTLADTFMLDRPEIVTEQISIDGTRKWLFRFRDPKNPLLPPVDVETVYIPEEDRGTLCVSSQVGCSLTCTFCHTGTQKLVRNLTAGEILGQILMARERLGDFPGGVRPNDGGLVPAPRGSGGSEGDSRAITNVVMMGMGEPLYNYDNVKQALLIASDEAGISLSKRRITLSTSGVVPYIEPTGREIGVMLAISLHAVRDELRDMLVPINKKYPLKELIQACRDYPGISNARRITFEYVMLKDINDSDADARELVRLLAGIPAKINLIPFNPWPGTNYDCSNSSRIERFADIVNNAGYASPVRTPRGRDIFAACGQLKSETERLTKKERDALTA
;
A
#
# COMPACT_ATOMS: atom_id res chain seq x y z
N MET A 1 24.67 -11.24 -2.07
CA MET A 1 24.51 -10.87 -3.49
C MET A 1 23.03 -10.74 -3.73
N SER A 2 22.53 -9.55 -4.04
CA SER A 2 21.16 -9.36 -4.49
C SER A 2 21.03 -9.90 -5.92
N ILE A 3 19.99 -10.68 -6.19
CA ILE A 3 19.68 -11.14 -7.55
C ILE A 3 18.78 -10.08 -8.16
N SER A 4 19.31 -9.28 -9.08
CA SER A 4 18.50 -8.47 -9.98
C SER A 4 18.13 -9.37 -11.16
N LEU A 5 16.87 -9.72 -11.25
CA LEU A 5 16.33 -10.39 -12.44
C LEU A 5 15.88 -9.30 -13.40
N ASP A 6 16.78 -8.86 -14.29
CA ASP A 6 16.39 -8.18 -15.52
C ASP A 6 15.69 -9.21 -16.39
N LEU A 7 14.41 -9.41 -16.13
CA LEU A 7 13.57 -10.20 -17.01
C LEU A 7 13.24 -9.31 -18.20
N ASP A 8 13.80 -9.65 -19.38
CA ASP A 8 13.30 -9.20 -20.68
C ASP A 8 11.84 -9.64 -20.85
N TYR A 9 10.94 -9.01 -20.10
CA TYR A 9 9.48 -9.21 -20.20
C TYR A 9 8.91 -8.31 -21.31
N HIS A 10 9.63 -8.27 -22.47
CA HIS A 10 9.12 -7.62 -23.69
C HIS A 10 8.17 -8.53 -24.49
N ALA A 11 7.77 -9.69 -23.94
CA ALA A 11 6.84 -10.57 -24.60
C ALA A 11 5.38 -10.19 -24.25
N HIS A 12 4.75 -9.47 -25.16
CA HIS A 12 3.29 -9.36 -25.34
C HIS A 12 2.46 -8.44 -24.43
N ALA A 13 2.96 -7.32 -23.95
CA ALA A 13 2.06 -6.22 -23.65
C ALA A 13 1.71 -5.50 -24.97
N GLU A 14 0.67 -5.95 -25.67
CA GLU A 14 0.06 -5.12 -26.71
C GLU A 14 -0.20 -3.73 -26.13
N ARG A 15 0.26 -2.70 -26.84
CA ARG A 15 -0.03 -1.32 -26.44
C ARG A 15 -1.53 -1.20 -26.21
N PRO A 16 -2.00 -0.72 -25.04
CA PRO A 16 -3.42 -0.55 -24.80
C PRO A 16 -4.00 0.27 -25.96
N LYS A 17 -5.03 -0.25 -26.63
CA LYS A 17 -5.75 0.50 -27.64
C LYS A 17 -6.28 1.75 -26.93
N SER A 18 -5.87 2.92 -27.36
CA SER A 18 -6.25 4.21 -26.77
C SER A 18 -7.76 4.32 -26.71
N GLY A 19 -8.35 4.65 -25.56
CA GLY A 19 -9.77 4.94 -25.38
C GLY A 19 -10.60 3.91 -24.64
N ARG A 20 -10.06 2.72 -24.29
CA ARG A 20 -10.82 1.76 -23.49
C ARG A 20 -10.77 2.10 -22.01
N THR A 21 -11.91 1.92 -21.32
CA THR A 21 -12.01 2.16 -19.87
C THR A 21 -11.61 0.92 -19.09
N SER A 22 -10.82 1.09 -18.03
CA SER A 22 -10.51 0.00 -17.10
C SER A 22 -11.71 -0.36 -16.25
N LEU A 23 -11.99 -1.66 -16.10
CA LEU A 23 -12.97 -2.16 -15.13
C LEU A 23 -12.32 -2.41 -13.74
N VAL A 24 -11.00 -2.40 -13.66
CA VAL A 24 -10.29 -2.55 -12.39
C VAL A 24 -10.42 -1.26 -11.58
N GLY A 25 -10.84 -1.40 -10.33
CA GLY A 25 -11.05 -0.26 -9.43
C GLY A 25 -12.49 0.21 -9.33
N LEU A 26 -13.38 -0.23 -10.22
CA LEU A 26 -14.81 0.09 -10.13
C LEU A 26 -15.49 -0.74 -9.04
N MET A 27 -16.32 -0.11 -8.21
CA MET A 27 -17.20 -0.79 -7.27
C MET A 27 -18.31 -1.54 -8.00
N LYS A 28 -18.95 -2.55 -7.38
CA LYS A 28 -20.06 -3.31 -8.01
C LYS A 28 -21.19 -2.42 -8.57
N PRO A 29 -21.65 -1.35 -7.89
CA PRO A 29 -22.61 -0.42 -8.47
C PRO A 29 -22.06 0.29 -9.71
N GLU A 30 -20.81 0.75 -9.69
CA GLU A 30 -20.18 1.43 -10.83
C GLU A 30 -19.98 0.47 -12.02
N LEU A 31 -19.63 -0.80 -11.77
CA LEU A 31 -19.58 -1.83 -12.80
C LEU A 31 -20.95 -2.04 -13.44
N ARG A 32 -22.01 -2.15 -12.63
CA ARG A 32 -23.39 -2.26 -13.12
C ARG A 32 -23.74 -1.07 -14.03
N ASP A 33 -23.52 0.14 -13.55
CA ASP A 33 -23.87 1.37 -14.28
C ASP A 33 -23.06 1.49 -15.57
N THR A 34 -21.77 1.09 -15.54
CA THR A 34 -20.91 1.02 -16.73
C THR A 34 -21.46 0.03 -17.76
N LEU A 35 -21.95 -1.14 -17.33
CA LEU A 35 -22.55 -2.15 -18.21
C LEU A 35 -23.90 -1.71 -18.77
N MET A 36 -24.71 -1.00 -17.98
CA MET A 36 -25.94 -0.37 -18.48
C MET A 36 -25.64 0.67 -19.57
N GLY A 37 -24.52 1.40 -19.44
CA GLY A 37 -24.06 2.36 -20.44
C GLY A 37 -23.72 1.76 -21.81
N ILE A 38 -23.50 0.44 -21.90
CA ILE A 38 -23.31 -0.29 -23.17
C ILE A 38 -24.57 -1.06 -23.61
N GLY A 39 -25.72 -0.82 -23.00
CA GLY A 39 -27.02 -1.30 -23.45
C GLY A 39 -27.60 -2.51 -22.71
N LEU A 40 -27.02 -2.94 -21.58
CA LEU A 40 -27.63 -3.99 -20.75
C LEU A 40 -28.76 -3.41 -19.90
N ASP A 41 -29.81 -4.19 -19.69
CA ASP A 41 -30.81 -3.86 -18.68
C ASP A 41 -30.25 -4.00 -17.26
N GLU A 42 -30.91 -3.44 -16.27
CA GLU A 42 -30.44 -3.38 -14.87
C GLU A 42 -30.22 -4.79 -14.28
N ARG A 43 -31.10 -5.73 -14.56
CA ARG A 43 -31.05 -7.10 -14.05
C ARG A 43 -29.84 -7.84 -14.63
N GLU A 44 -29.66 -7.76 -15.94
CA GLU A 44 -28.50 -8.37 -16.61
C GLU A 44 -27.21 -7.69 -16.20
N ALA A 45 -27.16 -6.35 -16.17
CA ALA A 45 -25.98 -5.59 -15.74
C ALA A 45 -25.53 -5.96 -14.31
N LYS A 46 -26.48 -6.12 -13.37
CA LYS A 46 -26.20 -6.56 -12.00
C LYS A 46 -25.60 -7.97 -11.96
N MET A 47 -26.15 -8.89 -12.73
CA MET A 47 -25.63 -10.26 -12.83
C MET A 47 -24.22 -10.27 -13.43
N ARG A 48 -24.02 -9.55 -14.54
CA ARG A 48 -22.70 -9.48 -15.21
C ARG A 48 -21.65 -8.78 -14.36
N ALA A 49 -22.01 -7.72 -13.63
CA ALA A 49 -21.12 -7.07 -12.69
C ALA A 49 -20.61 -8.06 -11.61
N SER A 50 -21.49 -8.91 -11.08
CA SER A 50 -21.08 -9.95 -10.11
C SER A 50 -20.17 -11.01 -10.71
N GLN A 51 -20.41 -11.41 -11.97
CA GLN A 51 -19.54 -12.35 -12.69
C GLN A 51 -18.15 -11.76 -12.93
N LEU A 52 -18.10 -10.52 -13.48
CA LEU A 52 -16.85 -9.79 -13.71
C LEU A 52 -16.07 -9.58 -12.41
N TRP A 53 -16.76 -9.23 -11.32
CA TRP A 53 -16.15 -9.07 -10.00
C TRP A 53 -15.41 -10.31 -9.54
N ASN A 54 -16.07 -11.48 -9.65
CA ASN A 54 -15.45 -12.75 -9.29
C ASN A 54 -14.26 -13.08 -10.18
N TRP A 55 -14.37 -12.88 -11.51
CA TRP A 55 -13.28 -13.15 -12.43
C TRP A 55 -12.07 -12.23 -12.19
N ILE A 56 -12.31 -10.95 -11.98
CA ILE A 56 -11.23 -9.96 -11.81
C ILE A 56 -10.54 -10.11 -10.45
N TYR A 57 -11.32 -10.15 -9.36
CA TYR A 57 -10.78 -10.01 -8.02
C TYR A 57 -10.58 -11.33 -7.27
N HIS A 58 -11.41 -12.34 -7.51
CA HIS A 58 -11.24 -13.65 -6.90
C HIS A 58 -10.30 -14.53 -7.72
N ASN A 59 -10.57 -14.66 -9.03
CA ASN A 59 -9.79 -15.53 -9.92
C ASN A 59 -8.55 -14.85 -10.54
N GLY A 60 -8.44 -13.52 -10.49
CA GLY A 60 -7.30 -12.78 -11.01
C GLY A 60 -7.18 -12.78 -12.54
N VAL A 61 -8.27 -13.04 -13.25
CA VAL A 61 -8.26 -13.18 -14.71
C VAL A 61 -8.11 -11.81 -15.38
N THR A 62 -7.18 -11.72 -16.33
CA THR A 62 -6.94 -10.56 -17.19
C THR A 62 -7.42 -10.77 -18.62
N ASP A 63 -7.57 -12.03 -19.04
CA ASP A 63 -8.06 -12.41 -20.35
C ASP A 63 -9.57 -12.72 -20.30
N LEU A 64 -10.37 -11.88 -20.96
CA LEU A 64 -11.82 -12.02 -21.01
C LEU A 64 -12.27 -13.35 -21.63
N ASP A 65 -11.48 -13.97 -22.50
CA ASP A 65 -11.83 -15.27 -23.11
C ASP A 65 -11.84 -16.42 -22.09
N ARG A 66 -11.17 -16.27 -20.98
CA ARG A 66 -11.19 -17.23 -19.86
C ARG A 66 -12.47 -17.17 -19.01
N MET A 67 -13.31 -16.17 -19.20
CA MET A 67 -14.56 -15.97 -18.43
C MET A 67 -15.69 -16.84 -18.99
N THR A 68 -15.59 -18.15 -18.78
CA THR A 68 -16.44 -19.16 -19.46
C THR A 68 -17.93 -19.08 -19.16
N ASN A 69 -18.36 -18.48 -18.04
CA ASN A 69 -19.76 -18.25 -17.70
C ASN A 69 -20.34 -16.94 -18.30
N ILE A 70 -19.56 -16.25 -19.14
CA ILE A 70 -19.98 -15.08 -19.93
C ILE A 70 -20.02 -15.52 -21.40
N GLN A 71 -21.13 -15.24 -22.09
CA GLN A 71 -21.31 -15.60 -23.51
C GLN A 71 -20.19 -15.02 -24.39
N LYS A 72 -19.72 -15.80 -25.37
CA LYS A 72 -18.60 -15.43 -26.24
C LYS A 72 -18.80 -14.09 -26.95
N GLY A 73 -20.00 -13.83 -27.49
CA GLY A 73 -20.29 -12.56 -28.15
C GLY A 73 -20.20 -11.36 -27.20
N PHE A 74 -20.67 -11.51 -25.97
CA PHE A 74 -20.59 -10.45 -24.98
C PHE A 74 -19.15 -10.25 -24.47
N ARG A 75 -18.35 -11.31 -24.36
CA ARG A 75 -16.90 -11.17 -24.05
C ARG A 75 -16.18 -10.35 -25.11
N GLN A 76 -16.53 -10.50 -26.39
CA GLN A 76 -15.97 -9.67 -27.46
C GLN A 76 -16.36 -8.20 -27.29
N THR A 77 -17.64 -7.91 -27.00
CA THR A 77 -18.11 -6.54 -26.72
C THR A 77 -17.35 -5.92 -25.55
N LEU A 78 -17.13 -6.71 -24.47
CA LEU A 78 -16.34 -6.25 -23.33
C LEU A 78 -14.87 -5.98 -23.74
N ALA A 79 -14.25 -6.86 -24.53
CA ALA A 79 -12.87 -6.70 -24.99
C ALA A 79 -12.66 -5.48 -25.90
N ASP A 80 -13.66 -5.13 -26.69
CA ASP A 80 -13.63 -3.97 -27.58
C ASP A 80 -13.77 -2.65 -26.80
N THR A 81 -14.51 -2.68 -25.68
CA THR A 81 -14.90 -1.48 -24.93
C THR A 81 -14.04 -1.24 -23.67
N PHE A 82 -13.64 -2.31 -23.00
CA PHE A 82 -13.00 -2.26 -21.70
C PHE A 82 -11.66 -2.99 -21.67
N MET A 83 -10.92 -2.72 -20.58
CA MET A 83 -9.67 -3.39 -20.28
C MET A 83 -9.63 -3.84 -18.81
N LEU A 84 -8.81 -4.87 -18.55
CA LEU A 84 -8.56 -5.41 -17.22
C LEU A 84 -7.09 -5.17 -16.86
N ASP A 85 -6.76 -3.92 -16.56
CA ASP A 85 -5.37 -3.49 -16.45
C ASP A 85 -4.61 -4.18 -15.33
N ARG A 86 -3.37 -4.49 -15.67
CA ARG A 86 -2.30 -4.76 -14.71
C ARG A 86 -1.17 -3.77 -14.97
N PRO A 87 -0.44 -3.33 -13.92
CA PRO A 87 0.75 -2.54 -14.13
C PRO A 87 1.81 -3.36 -14.87
N GLU A 88 2.64 -2.66 -15.65
CA GLU A 88 3.85 -3.23 -16.21
C GLU A 88 4.89 -3.38 -15.10
N ILE A 89 5.59 -4.52 -15.04
CA ILE A 89 6.73 -4.70 -14.14
C ILE A 89 7.97 -4.16 -14.84
N VAL A 90 8.52 -3.06 -14.34
CA VAL A 90 9.78 -2.48 -14.85
C VAL A 90 10.97 -3.23 -14.29
N THR A 91 10.96 -3.48 -12.96
CA THR A 91 11.97 -4.29 -12.29
C THR A 91 11.36 -5.12 -11.18
N GLU A 92 11.94 -6.29 -10.94
CA GLU A 92 11.67 -7.13 -9.76
C GLU A 92 13.00 -7.43 -9.08
N GLN A 93 13.10 -7.11 -7.81
CA GLN A 93 14.29 -7.38 -6.99
C GLN A 93 13.91 -8.32 -5.84
N ILE A 94 14.76 -9.31 -5.57
CA ILE A 94 14.58 -10.26 -4.48
C ILE A 94 15.77 -10.11 -3.53
N SER A 95 15.48 -9.78 -2.27
CA SER A 95 16.44 -9.70 -1.18
C SER A 95 16.87 -11.09 -0.72
N ILE A 96 18.03 -11.17 -0.10
CA ILE A 96 18.53 -12.39 0.58
C ILE A 96 17.58 -12.90 1.68
N ASP A 97 16.73 -12.05 2.24
CA ASP A 97 15.74 -12.39 3.27
C ASP A 97 14.36 -12.76 2.68
N GLY A 98 14.27 -12.90 1.35
CA GLY A 98 13.06 -13.24 0.62
C GLY A 98 12.11 -12.07 0.34
N THR A 99 12.42 -10.87 0.85
CA THR A 99 11.66 -9.65 0.53
C THR A 99 11.72 -9.39 -0.98
N ARG A 100 10.58 -9.08 -1.59
CA ARG A 100 10.49 -8.73 -3.01
C ARG A 100 10.09 -7.28 -3.16
N LYS A 101 10.75 -6.57 -4.05
CA LYS A 101 10.40 -5.21 -4.44
C LYS A 101 10.14 -5.18 -5.94
N TRP A 102 8.99 -4.65 -6.31
CA TRP A 102 8.63 -4.38 -7.71
C TRP A 102 8.58 -2.90 -7.96
N LEU A 103 9.09 -2.46 -9.11
CA LEU A 103 8.81 -1.16 -9.69
C LEU A 103 7.70 -1.37 -10.71
N PHE A 104 6.50 -0.89 -10.38
CA PHE A 104 5.32 -0.97 -11.23
C PHE A 104 5.13 0.31 -12.03
N ARG A 105 4.88 0.17 -13.32
CA ARG A 105 4.60 1.26 -14.24
C ARG A 105 3.13 1.35 -14.58
N PHE A 106 2.59 2.56 -14.47
CA PHE A 106 1.23 2.89 -14.83
C PHE A 106 1.18 3.94 -15.94
N ARG A 107 0.30 3.75 -16.90
CA ARG A 107 -0.02 4.72 -17.95
C ARG A 107 -1.36 5.36 -17.63
N ASP A 108 -1.48 6.68 -17.85
CA ASP A 108 -2.76 7.35 -17.68
C ASP A 108 -3.67 7.00 -18.89
N PRO A 109 -4.77 6.25 -18.66
CA PRO A 109 -5.66 5.86 -19.76
C PRO A 109 -6.43 7.04 -20.36
N LYS A 110 -6.58 8.14 -19.61
CA LYS A 110 -7.25 9.36 -20.06
C LYS A 110 -6.31 10.28 -20.84
N ASN A 111 -5.01 10.16 -20.59
CA ASN A 111 -3.98 11.00 -21.21
C ASN A 111 -2.81 10.12 -21.67
N PRO A 112 -2.96 9.32 -22.72
CA PRO A 112 -1.94 8.37 -23.17
C PRO A 112 -0.67 9.03 -23.69
N LEU A 113 -0.70 10.34 -23.95
CA LEU A 113 0.45 11.15 -24.37
C LEU A 113 1.36 11.54 -23.18
N LEU A 114 0.84 11.50 -21.96
CA LEU A 114 1.66 11.73 -20.78
C LEU A 114 2.62 10.55 -20.55
N PRO A 115 3.84 10.82 -20.09
CA PRO A 115 4.78 9.77 -19.75
C PRO A 115 4.19 8.87 -18.66
N PRO A 116 4.51 7.57 -18.67
CA PRO A 116 4.10 6.66 -17.62
C PRO A 116 4.71 7.07 -16.28
N VAL A 117 4.11 6.61 -15.20
CA VAL A 117 4.57 6.85 -13.83
C VAL A 117 4.91 5.55 -13.16
N ASP A 118 5.96 5.56 -12.34
CA ASP A 118 6.44 4.37 -11.66
C ASP A 118 6.27 4.50 -10.15
N VAL A 119 5.90 3.40 -9.49
CA VAL A 119 5.84 3.29 -8.03
C VAL A 119 6.42 1.97 -7.55
N GLU A 120 7.01 1.99 -6.37
CA GLU A 120 7.51 0.79 -5.73
C GLU A 120 6.44 0.13 -4.85
N THR A 121 6.44 -1.19 -4.85
CA THR A 121 5.60 -2.07 -4.03
C THR A 121 6.48 -3.15 -3.43
N VAL A 122 6.30 -3.48 -2.15
CA VAL A 122 7.17 -4.42 -1.44
C VAL A 122 6.35 -5.54 -0.83
N TYR A 123 6.76 -6.79 -1.07
CA TYR A 123 6.27 -7.97 -0.38
C TYR A 123 7.28 -8.46 0.63
N ILE A 124 6.84 -8.62 1.87
CA ILE A 124 7.67 -9.07 3.00
C ILE A 124 7.13 -10.42 3.47
N PRO A 125 7.83 -11.53 3.17
CA PRO A 125 7.48 -12.85 3.70
C PRO A 125 7.94 -12.97 5.14
N GLU A 126 7.09 -13.56 5.98
CA GLU A 126 7.39 -13.99 7.34
C GLU A 126 6.85 -15.41 7.52
N GLU A 127 7.20 -16.10 8.60
CA GLU A 127 6.88 -17.51 8.79
C GLU A 127 5.36 -17.78 8.77
N ASP A 128 4.56 -16.87 9.36
CA ASP A 128 3.12 -16.99 9.55
C ASP A 128 2.29 -16.01 8.74
N ARG A 129 2.94 -15.10 8.00
CA ARG A 129 2.27 -14.06 7.22
C ARG A 129 3.10 -13.56 6.03
N GLY A 130 2.40 -13.06 5.02
CA GLY A 130 2.99 -12.29 3.94
C GLY A 130 2.37 -10.89 3.91
N THR A 131 3.19 -9.86 4.09
CA THR A 131 2.75 -8.47 4.13
C THR A 131 3.08 -7.76 2.83
N LEU A 132 2.07 -7.20 2.17
CA LEU A 132 2.26 -6.35 0.99
C LEU A 132 2.19 -4.87 1.38
N CYS A 133 3.26 -4.13 1.13
CA CYS A 133 3.35 -2.69 1.30
C CYS A 133 3.01 -2.00 -0.02
N VAL A 134 1.93 -1.21 -0.05
CA VAL A 134 1.32 -0.63 -1.24
C VAL A 134 1.46 0.89 -1.22
N SER A 135 1.75 1.47 -2.39
CA SER A 135 1.87 2.90 -2.61
C SER A 135 0.51 3.55 -2.94
N SER A 136 0.31 4.79 -2.50
CA SER A 136 -0.91 5.56 -2.72
C SER A 136 -0.74 6.77 -3.63
N GLN A 137 0.49 7.22 -3.83
CA GLN A 137 0.83 8.37 -4.68
C GLN A 137 2.11 8.08 -5.45
N VAL A 138 2.31 8.78 -6.56
CA VAL A 138 3.59 8.87 -7.26
C VAL A 138 4.37 10.04 -6.65
N GLY A 139 5.46 9.75 -5.96
CA GLY A 139 6.09 10.69 -5.05
C GLY A 139 5.30 10.83 -3.75
N CYS A 140 5.43 11.95 -3.05
CA CYS A 140 4.69 12.19 -1.82
C CYS A 140 4.22 13.66 -1.73
N SER A 141 3.02 13.85 -1.19
CA SER A 141 2.49 15.18 -0.85
C SER A 141 3.14 15.77 0.41
N LEU A 142 3.88 14.96 1.17
CA LEU A 142 4.59 15.37 2.38
C LEU A 142 6.11 15.34 2.16
N THR A 143 6.82 16.12 2.97
CA THR A 143 8.27 16.28 2.91
C THR A 143 8.94 15.84 4.19
N CYS A 144 8.56 14.66 4.71
CA CYS A 144 9.18 14.09 5.91
C CYS A 144 10.68 13.91 5.68
N THR A 145 11.50 14.53 6.54
CA THR A 145 12.94 14.71 6.29
C THR A 145 13.75 13.42 6.38
N PHE A 146 13.28 12.42 7.12
CA PHE A 146 13.92 11.11 7.26
C PHE A 146 13.48 10.10 6.18
N CYS A 147 12.52 10.45 5.31
CA CYS A 147 11.93 9.55 4.32
C CYS A 147 12.45 9.86 2.91
N HIS A 148 12.96 8.85 2.20
CA HIS A 148 13.46 9.02 0.83
C HIS A 148 12.34 9.44 -0.14
N THR A 149 11.14 8.85 0.00
CA THR A 149 9.96 9.29 -0.78
C THR A 149 9.61 10.76 -0.51
N GLY A 150 9.87 11.27 0.70
CA GLY A 150 9.66 12.68 1.05
C GLY A 150 10.53 13.66 0.26
N THR A 151 11.62 13.19 -0.37
CA THR A 151 12.45 13.99 -1.28
C THR A 151 11.88 14.09 -2.70
N GLN A 152 10.96 13.19 -3.05
CA GLN A 152 10.30 13.16 -4.36
C GLN A 152 8.98 13.94 -4.29
N LYS A 153 8.91 15.02 -5.07
CA LYS A 153 7.69 15.83 -5.16
C LYS A 153 6.51 14.99 -5.67
N LEU A 154 5.32 15.28 -5.16
CA LEU A 154 4.10 14.67 -5.64
C LEU A 154 3.93 14.92 -7.16
N VAL A 155 3.84 13.85 -7.91
CA VAL A 155 3.47 13.87 -9.35
C VAL A 155 1.95 13.82 -9.47
N ARG A 156 1.31 12.76 -8.93
CA ARG A 156 -0.13 12.61 -8.86
C ARG A 156 -0.57 11.57 -7.83
N ASN A 157 -1.83 11.59 -7.51
CA ASN A 157 -2.49 10.50 -6.78
C ASN A 157 -2.63 9.26 -7.68
N LEU A 158 -2.53 8.07 -7.09
CA LEU A 158 -2.91 6.83 -7.76
C LEU A 158 -4.44 6.67 -7.71
N THR A 159 -5.02 6.16 -8.77
CA THR A 159 -6.44 5.77 -8.82
C THR A 159 -6.68 4.53 -7.98
N ALA A 160 -7.94 4.25 -7.64
CA ALA A 160 -8.30 3.01 -6.95
C ALA A 160 -7.87 1.76 -7.73
N GLY A 161 -7.99 1.79 -9.07
CA GLY A 161 -7.54 0.72 -9.95
C GLY A 161 -6.03 0.51 -9.91
N GLU A 162 -5.23 1.58 -9.85
CA GLU A 162 -3.77 1.49 -9.77
C GLU A 162 -3.29 0.99 -8.39
N ILE A 163 -3.98 1.39 -7.31
CA ILE A 163 -3.72 0.84 -5.97
C ILE A 163 -4.03 -0.66 -5.94
N LEU A 164 -5.17 -1.08 -6.46
CA LEU A 164 -5.56 -2.49 -6.59
C LEU A 164 -4.65 -3.25 -7.54
N GLY A 165 -4.22 -2.61 -8.62
CA GLY A 165 -3.28 -3.18 -9.60
C GLY A 165 -2.00 -3.69 -8.96
N GLN A 166 -1.46 -2.97 -7.95
CA GLN A 166 -0.31 -3.43 -7.18
C GLN A 166 -0.62 -4.73 -6.43
N ILE A 167 -1.79 -4.81 -5.78
CA ILE A 167 -2.21 -6.02 -5.04
C ILE A 167 -2.42 -7.20 -5.99
N LEU A 168 -3.12 -6.97 -7.09
CA LEU A 168 -3.45 -8.00 -8.06
C LEU A 168 -2.21 -8.54 -8.78
N MET A 169 -1.27 -7.65 -9.16
CA MET A 169 0.00 -8.05 -9.79
C MET A 169 0.89 -8.81 -8.80
N ALA A 170 1.00 -8.35 -7.55
CA ALA A 170 1.75 -9.08 -6.54
C ALA A 170 1.16 -10.48 -6.28
N ARG A 171 -0.19 -10.61 -6.22
CA ARG A 171 -0.85 -11.92 -6.13
C ARG A 171 -0.53 -12.83 -7.32
N GLU A 172 -0.53 -12.27 -8.52
CA GLU A 172 -0.18 -13.01 -9.75
C GLU A 172 1.27 -13.49 -9.70
N ARG A 173 2.22 -12.60 -9.36
CA ARG A 173 3.64 -12.94 -9.24
C ARG A 173 3.94 -13.96 -8.15
N LEU A 174 3.13 -14.01 -7.11
CA LEU A 174 3.28 -14.95 -5.98
C LEU A 174 2.44 -16.23 -6.16
N GLY A 175 1.71 -16.39 -7.27
CA GLY A 175 0.81 -17.52 -7.48
C GLY A 175 -0.32 -17.58 -6.45
N ASP A 176 -0.80 -16.44 -5.95
CA ASP A 176 -1.75 -16.32 -4.84
C ASP A 176 -3.22 -16.25 -5.30
N PHE A 177 -3.52 -16.68 -6.53
CA PHE A 177 -4.87 -16.88 -7.03
C PHE A 177 -5.26 -18.37 -7.04
N PRO A 178 -6.56 -18.72 -7.05
CA PRO A 178 -7.01 -20.11 -7.16
C PRO A 178 -6.39 -20.80 -8.38
N GLY A 179 -5.73 -21.93 -8.18
CA GLY A 179 -5.01 -22.65 -9.23
C GLY A 179 -3.69 -22.00 -9.71
N GLY A 180 -3.24 -20.96 -9.04
CA GLY A 180 -1.95 -20.33 -9.33
C GLY A 180 -0.78 -21.22 -8.92
N VAL A 181 0.29 -21.19 -9.72
CA VAL A 181 1.55 -21.90 -9.43
C VAL A 181 2.48 -20.93 -8.71
N ARG A 182 2.96 -21.33 -7.55
CA ARG A 182 3.95 -20.53 -6.81
C ARG A 182 5.28 -20.53 -7.55
N PRO A 183 5.99 -19.39 -7.57
CA PRO A 183 7.32 -19.33 -8.15
C PRO A 183 8.25 -20.35 -7.48
N ASN A 184 9.02 -21.08 -8.26
CA ASN A 184 10.10 -21.92 -7.76
C ASN A 184 11.34 -21.04 -7.57
N ASP A 185 11.39 -20.32 -6.46
CA ASP A 185 12.44 -19.36 -6.11
C ASP A 185 13.48 -19.94 -5.12
N GLY A 186 13.62 -21.26 -5.09
CA GLY A 186 14.56 -21.94 -4.21
C GLY A 186 14.15 -21.92 -2.73
N GLY A 187 12.88 -21.70 -2.43
CA GLY A 187 12.35 -21.65 -1.07
C GLY A 187 12.59 -20.30 -0.35
N LEU A 188 13.03 -19.27 -1.07
CA LEU A 188 13.24 -17.91 -0.53
C LEU A 188 11.93 -17.22 -0.09
N VAL A 189 10.79 -17.70 -0.58
CA VAL A 189 9.47 -17.25 -0.10
C VAL A 189 8.80 -18.42 0.61
N PRO A 190 8.87 -18.50 1.94
CA PRO A 190 8.14 -19.49 2.69
C PRO A 190 6.64 -19.37 2.37
N ALA A 191 5.95 -20.48 2.17
CA ALA A 191 4.51 -20.45 2.21
C ALA A 191 4.10 -20.04 3.63
N PRO A 192 3.33 -18.95 3.84
CA PRO A 192 2.80 -18.67 5.16
C PRO A 192 2.08 -19.91 5.65
N ARG A 193 2.42 -20.38 6.83
CA ARG A 193 1.70 -21.49 7.48
C ARG A 193 0.31 -20.96 7.81
N GLY A 194 -0.68 -21.31 6.97
CA GLY A 194 -2.05 -20.88 7.19
C GLY A 194 -2.53 -21.30 8.57
N SER A 195 -3.08 -20.36 9.32
CA SER A 195 -3.82 -20.67 10.55
C SER A 195 -5.05 -21.50 10.19
N GLY A 196 -4.93 -22.83 10.15
CA GLY A 196 -6.05 -23.76 10.27
C GLY A 196 -6.90 -24.02 9.02
N GLY A 197 -6.33 -24.04 7.82
CA GLY A 197 -6.99 -24.51 6.60
C GLY A 197 -6.26 -25.70 5.98
N SER A 198 -6.97 -26.52 5.20
CA SER A 198 -6.41 -27.62 4.40
C SER A 198 -5.22 -27.15 3.55
N GLU A 199 -4.28 -28.02 3.20
CA GLU A 199 -3.04 -27.75 2.45
C GLU A 199 -3.20 -26.94 1.14
N GLY A 200 -4.43 -26.69 0.67
CA GLY A 200 -4.77 -25.93 -0.53
C GLY A 200 -5.07 -24.43 -0.34
N ASP A 201 -5.13 -23.90 0.89
CA ASP A 201 -5.68 -22.55 1.17
C ASP A 201 -4.68 -21.56 1.80
N SER A 202 -3.37 -21.78 1.65
CA SER A 202 -2.35 -20.88 2.20
C SER A 202 -2.11 -19.68 1.26
N ARG A 203 -2.70 -18.53 1.58
CA ARG A 203 -2.45 -17.27 0.86
C ARG A 203 -1.02 -16.79 1.05
N ALA A 204 -0.38 -16.33 -0.03
CA ALA A 204 0.90 -15.64 0.07
C ALA A 204 0.74 -14.26 0.70
N ILE A 205 -0.26 -13.49 0.25
CA ILE A 205 -0.54 -12.16 0.80
C ILE A 205 -1.66 -12.28 1.85
N THR A 206 -1.28 -12.22 3.11
CA THR A 206 -2.22 -12.25 4.24
C THR A 206 -2.52 -10.87 4.80
N ASN A 207 -1.61 -9.90 4.63
CA ASN A 207 -1.72 -8.55 5.14
C ASN A 207 -1.40 -7.52 4.06
N VAL A 208 -2.10 -6.38 4.09
CA VAL A 208 -1.81 -5.22 3.24
C VAL A 208 -1.58 -4.00 4.12
N VAL A 209 -0.52 -3.25 3.86
CA VAL A 209 -0.22 -2.00 4.57
C VAL A 209 -0.06 -0.85 3.57
N MET A 210 -0.78 0.24 3.79
CA MET A 210 -0.65 1.47 3.01
C MET A 210 0.51 2.30 3.60
N MET A 211 1.74 1.78 3.43
CA MET A 211 2.98 2.36 3.97
C MET A 211 4.07 2.52 2.90
N GLY A 212 3.69 2.39 1.62
CA GLY A 212 4.55 2.65 0.48
C GLY A 212 4.72 4.14 0.20
N MET A 213 4.84 4.50 -1.07
CA MET A 213 5.00 5.89 -1.48
C MET A 213 3.71 6.69 -1.31
N GLY A 214 3.82 7.90 -0.73
CA GLY A 214 2.72 8.86 -0.60
C GLY A 214 2.04 8.88 0.78
N GLU A 215 1.17 9.89 0.97
CA GLU A 215 0.27 10.03 2.13
C GLU A 215 -1.13 9.55 1.73
N PRO A 216 -1.60 8.41 2.23
CA PRO A 216 -2.87 7.82 1.81
C PRO A 216 -4.09 8.73 2.04
N LEU A 217 -4.10 9.49 3.12
CA LEU A 217 -5.25 10.34 3.44
C LEU A 217 -5.33 11.62 2.58
N TYR A 218 -4.28 11.98 1.85
CA TYR A 218 -4.37 12.99 0.79
C TYR A 218 -4.83 12.40 -0.56
N ASN A 219 -5.05 11.08 -0.60
CA ASN A 219 -5.69 10.38 -1.70
C ASN A 219 -6.92 9.58 -1.21
N TYR A 220 -7.68 10.15 -0.27
CA TYR A 220 -8.67 9.45 0.53
C TYR A 220 -9.68 8.64 -0.27
N ASP A 221 -10.33 9.25 -1.28
CA ASP A 221 -11.42 8.60 -2.02
C ASP A 221 -10.93 7.36 -2.79
N ASN A 222 -9.78 7.46 -3.48
CA ASN A 222 -9.20 6.33 -4.19
C ASN A 222 -8.73 5.23 -3.25
N VAL A 223 -8.10 5.60 -2.13
CA VAL A 223 -7.64 4.64 -1.11
C VAL A 223 -8.84 3.95 -0.47
N LYS A 224 -9.88 4.69 -0.09
CA LYS A 224 -11.14 4.14 0.45
C LYS A 224 -11.73 3.11 -0.53
N GLN A 225 -11.90 3.49 -1.79
CA GLN A 225 -12.47 2.61 -2.81
C GLN A 225 -11.62 1.34 -2.98
N ALA A 226 -10.30 1.48 -3.10
CA ALA A 226 -9.38 0.34 -3.22
C ALA A 226 -9.45 -0.61 -2.02
N LEU A 227 -9.47 -0.07 -0.79
CA LEU A 227 -9.51 -0.89 0.42
C LEU A 227 -10.87 -1.57 0.65
N LEU A 228 -11.98 -0.92 0.26
CA LEU A 228 -13.30 -1.56 0.28
C LEU A 228 -13.37 -2.72 -0.73
N ILE A 229 -12.83 -2.55 -1.95
CA ILE A 229 -12.75 -3.63 -2.94
C ILE A 229 -11.83 -4.75 -2.45
N ALA A 230 -10.66 -4.43 -1.88
CA ALA A 230 -9.73 -5.42 -1.36
C ALA A 230 -10.32 -6.24 -0.20
N SER A 231 -11.24 -5.65 0.57
CA SER A 231 -11.89 -6.33 1.69
C SER A 231 -13.24 -7.00 1.34
N ASP A 232 -13.75 -6.88 0.12
CA ASP A 232 -15.01 -7.52 -0.30
C ASP A 232 -14.84 -9.04 -0.34
N GLU A 233 -15.73 -9.76 0.36
CA GLU A 233 -15.68 -11.21 0.55
C GLU A 233 -15.84 -12.00 -0.75
N ALA A 234 -16.56 -11.44 -1.75
CA ALA A 234 -16.75 -12.07 -3.05
C ALA A 234 -15.60 -11.80 -4.04
N GLY A 235 -14.55 -11.10 -3.61
CA GLY A 235 -13.40 -10.72 -4.42
C GLY A 235 -12.07 -11.14 -3.80
N ILE A 236 -11.20 -10.17 -3.51
CA ILE A 236 -9.88 -10.40 -2.90
C ILE A 236 -10.02 -10.96 -1.48
N SER A 237 -11.06 -10.56 -0.74
CA SER A 237 -11.43 -11.10 0.57
C SER A 237 -10.34 -10.97 1.64
N LEU A 238 -9.67 -9.82 1.70
CA LEU A 238 -8.75 -9.50 2.78
C LEU A 238 -9.52 -9.00 4.00
N SER A 239 -9.33 -9.63 5.16
CA SER A 239 -9.96 -9.14 6.38
C SER A 239 -9.53 -7.71 6.69
N LYS A 240 -10.47 -6.83 7.06
CA LYS A 240 -10.18 -5.45 7.47
C LYS A 240 -9.18 -5.36 8.63
N ARG A 241 -9.08 -6.39 9.48
CA ARG A 241 -8.07 -6.49 10.56
C ARG A 241 -6.66 -6.78 10.05
N ARG A 242 -6.53 -7.21 8.79
CA ARG A 242 -5.26 -7.48 8.12
C ARG A 242 -4.86 -6.38 7.12
N ILE A 243 -5.66 -5.32 7.06
CA ILE A 243 -5.36 -4.12 6.29
C ILE A 243 -5.02 -3.00 7.27
N THR A 244 -3.87 -2.37 7.10
CA THR A 244 -3.46 -1.20 7.90
C THR A 244 -3.31 0.01 7.00
N LEU A 245 -4.07 1.06 7.28
CA LEU A 245 -3.88 2.37 6.68
C LEU A 245 -2.97 3.19 7.60
N SER A 246 -1.86 3.67 7.05
CA SER A 246 -0.93 4.56 7.77
C SER A 246 -1.13 6.00 7.34
N THR A 247 -1.00 6.94 8.27
CA THR A 247 -0.99 8.37 7.97
C THR A 247 0.02 9.10 8.82
N SER A 248 0.60 10.15 8.27
CA SER A 248 1.44 11.08 9.02
C SER A 248 0.61 12.07 9.87
N GLY A 249 -0.73 11.96 9.83
CA GLY A 249 -1.60 12.77 10.67
C GLY A 249 -2.45 13.80 9.91
N VAL A 250 -3.06 13.40 8.81
CA VAL A 250 -4.10 14.21 8.12
C VAL A 250 -5.40 14.10 8.92
N VAL A 251 -5.47 14.86 10.02
CA VAL A 251 -6.49 14.76 11.08
C VAL A 251 -7.93 14.68 10.57
N PRO A 252 -8.40 15.50 9.60
CA PRO A 252 -9.79 15.47 9.16
C PRO A 252 -10.26 14.14 8.56
N TYR A 253 -9.34 13.28 8.13
CA TYR A 253 -9.68 11.98 7.51
C TYR A 253 -9.47 10.77 8.44
N ILE A 254 -8.98 10.99 9.68
CA ILE A 254 -8.76 9.89 10.64
C ILE A 254 -10.09 9.25 11.03
N GLU A 255 -11.05 10.03 11.53
CA GLU A 255 -12.37 9.55 11.93
C GLU A 255 -13.15 8.92 10.76
N PRO A 256 -13.24 9.56 9.56
CA PRO A 256 -13.85 8.94 8.38
C PRO A 256 -13.22 7.59 8.01
N THR A 257 -11.90 7.42 8.15
CA THR A 257 -11.22 6.14 7.90
C THR A 257 -11.79 5.02 8.77
N GLY A 258 -12.02 5.29 10.05
CA GLY A 258 -12.61 4.30 10.97
C GLY A 258 -14.06 3.99 10.64
N ARG A 259 -14.86 5.00 10.32
CA ARG A 259 -16.30 4.87 10.06
C ARG A 259 -16.60 4.26 8.69
N GLU A 260 -15.94 4.72 7.65
CA GLU A 260 -16.29 4.39 6.27
C GLU A 260 -15.50 3.17 5.74
N ILE A 261 -14.24 3.02 6.16
CA ILE A 261 -13.39 1.90 5.71
C ILE A 261 -13.33 0.81 6.78
N GLY A 262 -13.03 1.18 8.04
CA GLY A 262 -13.01 0.27 9.18
C GLY A 262 -11.81 -0.66 9.21
N VAL A 263 -10.67 -0.27 8.63
CA VAL A 263 -9.39 -0.99 8.68
C VAL A 263 -8.58 -0.62 9.92
N MET A 264 -7.43 -1.25 10.13
CA MET A 264 -6.50 -0.88 11.20
C MET A 264 -5.82 0.45 10.88
N LEU A 265 -5.60 1.27 11.90
CA LEU A 265 -4.94 2.57 11.75
C LEU A 265 -3.50 2.49 12.27
N ALA A 266 -2.57 3.09 11.51
CA ALA A 266 -1.22 3.38 11.96
C ALA A 266 -0.95 4.90 11.85
N ILE A 267 -0.24 5.45 12.83
CA ILE A 267 0.16 6.86 12.88
C ILE A 267 1.69 6.93 12.80
N SER A 268 2.19 7.57 11.77
CA SER A 268 3.59 7.96 11.65
C SER A 268 3.88 9.13 12.61
N LEU A 269 4.19 8.79 13.87
CA LEU A 269 4.34 9.78 14.96
C LEU A 269 5.72 10.44 14.96
N HIS A 270 6.77 9.63 15.13
CA HIS A 270 8.21 9.90 15.02
C HIS A 270 8.80 10.96 15.94
N ALA A 271 7.98 11.77 16.63
CA ALA A 271 8.40 12.72 17.65
C ALA A 271 7.28 12.95 18.67
N VAL A 272 7.65 13.37 19.88
CA VAL A 272 6.74 13.60 21.01
C VAL A 272 6.61 15.07 21.40
N ARG A 273 7.29 15.96 20.67
CA ARG A 273 7.25 17.43 20.83
C ARG A 273 6.96 18.07 19.48
N ASP A 274 6.12 19.11 19.48
CA ASP A 274 5.70 19.76 18.23
C ASP A 274 6.90 20.36 17.48
N GLU A 275 7.86 20.99 18.18
CA GLU A 275 9.03 21.62 17.55
C GLU A 275 9.88 20.61 16.78
N LEU A 276 10.09 19.43 17.35
CA LEU A 276 10.82 18.35 16.68
C LEU A 276 9.99 17.72 15.56
N ARG A 277 8.69 17.53 15.80
CA ARG A 277 7.79 16.96 14.80
C ARG A 277 7.59 17.87 13.60
N ASP A 278 7.60 19.19 13.78
CA ASP A 278 7.55 20.20 12.71
C ASP A 278 8.73 20.09 11.74
N MET A 279 9.89 19.64 12.25
CA MET A 279 11.07 19.40 11.44
C MET A 279 11.04 18.03 10.75
N LEU A 280 10.68 16.98 11.49
CA LEU A 280 10.71 15.61 10.97
C LEU A 280 9.49 15.29 10.09
N VAL A 281 8.32 15.77 10.45
CA VAL A 281 7.01 15.49 9.83
C VAL A 281 6.24 16.80 9.65
N PRO A 282 6.55 17.62 8.63
CA PRO A 282 6.10 19.01 8.51
C PRO A 282 4.58 19.24 8.50
N ILE A 283 3.77 18.20 8.25
CA ILE A 283 2.30 18.30 8.38
C ILE A 283 1.87 18.65 9.81
N ASN A 284 2.73 18.42 10.80
CA ASN A 284 2.48 18.79 12.19
C ASN A 284 2.18 20.29 12.37
N LYS A 285 2.80 21.15 11.55
CA LYS A 285 2.48 22.60 11.54
C LYS A 285 1.02 22.89 11.24
N LYS A 286 0.36 22.01 10.49
CA LYS A 286 -1.06 22.12 10.16
C LYS A 286 -1.96 21.41 11.17
N TYR A 287 -1.50 20.26 11.66
CA TYR A 287 -2.22 19.42 12.62
C TYR A 287 -1.26 19.05 13.76
N PRO A 288 -1.16 19.90 14.82
CA PRO A 288 -0.27 19.67 15.96
C PRO A 288 -0.57 18.39 16.71
N LEU A 289 0.39 17.90 17.49
CA LEU A 289 0.26 16.67 18.29
C LEU A 289 -1.02 16.62 19.11
N LYS A 290 -1.44 17.73 19.71
CA LYS A 290 -2.69 17.79 20.49
C LYS A 290 -3.91 17.37 19.67
N GLU A 291 -4.04 17.87 18.44
CA GLU A 291 -5.17 17.56 17.56
C GLU A 291 -5.07 16.11 17.04
N LEU A 292 -3.88 15.70 16.64
CA LEU A 292 -3.62 14.33 16.16
C LEU A 292 -3.96 13.29 17.24
N ILE A 293 -3.49 13.50 18.46
CA ILE A 293 -3.73 12.57 19.57
C ILE A 293 -5.21 12.55 19.96
N GLN A 294 -5.90 13.69 19.90
CA GLN A 294 -7.35 13.72 20.11
C GLN A 294 -8.09 12.92 19.04
N ALA A 295 -7.75 13.10 17.76
CA ALA A 295 -8.34 12.30 16.69
C ALA A 295 -8.08 10.78 16.85
N CYS A 296 -6.94 10.41 17.43
CA CYS A 296 -6.65 9.01 17.76
C CYS A 296 -7.53 8.49 18.91
N ARG A 297 -7.83 9.32 19.93
CA ARG A 297 -8.75 8.95 21.02
C ARG A 297 -10.17 8.74 20.52
N ASP A 298 -10.58 9.54 19.55
CA ASP A 298 -11.92 9.53 18.98
C ASP A 298 -12.07 8.53 17.81
N TYR A 299 -11.00 7.78 17.49
CA TYR A 299 -11.02 6.83 16.35
C TYR A 299 -12.06 5.72 16.54
N PRO A 300 -13.00 5.53 15.61
CA PRO A 300 -14.10 4.58 15.76
C PRO A 300 -13.63 3.12 15.91
N GLY A 301 -14.16 2.44 16.90
CA GLY A 301 -13.93 1.02 17.12
C GLY A 301 -12.56 0.68 17.73
N ILE A 302 -11.85 1.68 18.27
CA ILE A 302 -10.62 1.46 19.02
C ILE A 302 -10.89 0.61 20.27
N SER A 303 -10.05 -0.37 20.54
CA SER A 303 -10.14 -1.26 21.71
C SER A 303 -8.80 -1.99 21.89
N ASN A 304 -8.67 -2.76 22.99
CA ASN A 304 -7.49 -3.60 23.20
C ASN A 304 -7.29 -4.67 22.09
N ALA A 305 -8.36 -5.08 21.40
CA ALA A 305 -8.29 -5.98 20.24
C ALA A 305 -8.04 -5.23 18.90
N ARG A 306 -8.28 -3.92 18.88
CA ARG A 306 -8.10 -3.05 17.71
C ARG A 306 -7.32 -1.80 18.11
N ARG A 307 -6.05 -2.00 18.43
CA ARG A 307 -5.14 -0.93 18.86
C ARG A 307 -4.71 -0.10 17.67
N ILE A 308 -4.52 1.21 17.89
CA ILE A 308 -3.78 2.05 16.95
C ILE A 308 -2.31 1.69 17.05
N THR A 309 -1.64 1.58 15.90
CA THR A 309 -0.20 1.40 15.83
C THR A 309 0.47 2.76 15.67
N PHE A 310 1.36 3.13 16.58
CA PHE A 310 2.21 4.31 16.45
C PHE A 310 3.57 3.87 15.91
N GLU A 311 3.93 4.37 14.74
CA GLU A 311 5.24 4.13 14.13
C GLU A 311 6.22 5.20 14.61
N TYR A 312 7.38 4.77 15.12
CA TYR A 312 8.39 5.65 15.70
C TYR A 312 9.76 5.28 15.16
N VAL A 313 10.29 6.08 14.22
CA VAL A 313 11.63 5.91 13.68
C VAL A 313 12.66 6.33 14.73
N MET A 314 13.69 5.52 14.92
CA MET A 314 14.74 5.75 15.92
C MET A 314 15.93 6.46 15.28
N LEU A 315 16.00 7.78 15.45
CA LEU A 315 17.04 8.66 14.93
C LEU A 315 18.03 8.99 16.04
N LYS A 316 19.31 8.65 15.81
CA LYS A 316 20.37 8.82 16.80
C LYS A 316 20.51 10.26 17.28
N ASP A 317 20.49 10.44 18.60
CA ASP A 317 20.65 11.70 19.31
C ASP A 317 19.61 12.78 18.97
N ILE A 318 18.48 12.40 18.37
CA ILE A 318 17.40 13.31 17.93
C ILE A 318 16.11 13.05 18.68
N ASN A 319 15.58 11.81 18.64
CA ASN A 319 14.31 11.44 19.22
C ASN A 319 14.37 10.15 20.05
N ASP A 320 15.56 9.71 20.42
CA ASP A 320 15.82 8.39 21.01
C ASP A 320 16.18 8.44 22.52
N SER A 321 15.99 9.59 23.19
CA SER A 321 16.32 9.74 24.59
C SER A 321 15.31 9.04 25.53
N ASP A 322 15.74 8.73 26.76
CA ASP A 322 14.84 8.24 27.82
C ASP A 322 13.71 9.22 28.13
N ALA A 323 13.96 10.52 27.96
CA ALA A 323 12.96 11.56 28.14
C ALA A 323 11.88 11.47 27.05
N ASP A 324 12.29 11.24 25.79
CA ASP A 324 11.35 11.03 24.68
C ASP A 324 10.51 9.77 24.88
N ALA A 325 11.09 8.68 25.39
CA ALA A 325 10.35 7.46 25.71
C ALA A 325 9.27 7.69 26.78
N ARG A 326 9.63 8.40 27.85
CA ARG A 326 8.67 8.74 28.93
C ARG A 326 7.58 9.70 28.44
N GLU A 327 7.93 10.68 27.62
CA GLU A 327 6.97 11.60 27.04
C GLU A 327 6.02 10.90 26.05
N LEU A 328 6.52 9.92 25.28
CA LEU A 328 5.70 9.08 24.42
C LEU A 328 4.63 8.33 25.20
N VAL A 329 5.01 7.72 26.33
CA VAL A 329 4.08 7.06 27.25
C VAL A 329 3.02 8.04 27.77
N ARG A 330 3.44 9.23 28.20
CA ARG A 330 2.52 10.29 28.70
C ARG A 330 1.55 10.74 27.62
N LEU A 331 2.04 10.97 26.40
CA LEU A 331 1.27 11.43 25.26
C LEU A 331 0.16 10.45 24.87
N LEU A 332 0.47 9.15 24.92
CA LEU A 332 -0.44 8.09 24.51
C LEU A 332 -1.34 7.58 25.64
N ALA A 333 -1.25 8.17 26.84
CA ALA A 333 -2.02 7.72 27.99
C ALA A 333 -3.52 7.63 27.69
N GLY A 334 -4.11 6.47 28.01
CA GLY A 334 -5.52 6.17 27.78
C GLY A 334 -5.88 5.75 26.35
N ILE A 335 -4.94 5.68 25.41
CA ILE A 335 -5.18 5.18 24.05
C ILE A 335 -4.79 3.69 24.00
N PRO A 336 -5.68 2.78 23.57
CA PRO A 336 -5.31 1.41 23.24
C PRO A 336 -4.32 1.41 22.07
N ALA A 337 -3.02 1.30 22.36
CA ALA A 337 -1.95 1.50 21.40
C ALA A 337 -0.94 0.35 21.39
N LYS A 338 -0.24 0.24 20.27
CA LYS A 338 1.01 -0.49 20.07
C LYS A 338 2.02 0.47 19.45
N ILE A 339 3.26 0.42 19.87
CA ILE A 339 4.30 1.31 19.37
C ILE A 339 5.34 0.46 18.62
N ASN A 340 5.46 0.65 17.32
CA ASN A 340 6.49 0.02 16.53
C ASN A 340 7.73 0.91 16.52
N LEU A 341 8.81 0.46 17.13
CA LEU A 341 10.11 1.12 17.01
C LEU A 341 10.80 0.68 15.73
N ILE A 342 11.11 1.63 14.86
CA ILE A 342 11.71 1.38 13.56
C ILE A 342 13.17 1.84 13.61
N PRO A 343 14.16 0.94 13.68
CA PRO A 343 15.55 1.32 13.45
C PRO A 343 15.65 2.07 12.13
N PHE A 344 16.25 3.25 12.12
CA PHE A 344 16.32 4.06 10.91
C PHE A 344 17.06 3.31 9.80
N ASN A 345 16.53 3.36 8.60
CA ASN A 345 17.11 2.75 7.42
C ASN A 345 17.73 3.85 6.55
N PRO A 346 19.06 4.00 6.55
CA PRO A 346 19.73 5.02 5.76
C PRO A 346 19.45 4.88 4.24
N TRP A 347 19.42 6.01 3.57
CA TRP A 347 19.31 6.10 2.12
C TRP A 347 20.30 7.15 1.59
N PRO A 348 20.72 7.11 0.32
CA PRO A 348 21.73 8.02 -0.23
C PRO A 348 21.32 9.49 -0.10
N GLY A 349 22.14 10.29 0.58
CA GLY A 349 21.89 11.72 0.80
C GLY A 349 21.15 12.08 2.08
N THR A 350 20.79 11.12 2.94
CA THR A 350 20.27 11.42 4.28
C THR A 350 21.35 11.93 5.21
N ASN A 351 20.96 12.85 6.11
CA ASN A 351 21.81 13.36 7.20
C ASN A 351 21.52 12.69 8.56
N TYR A 352 20.69 11.65 8.58
CA TYR A 352 20.31 10.95 9.79
C TYR A 352 21.05 9.64 9.95
N ASP A 353 21.34 9.30 11.21
CA ASP A 353 21.90 8.02 11.61
C ASP A 353 20.90 7.19 12.42
N CYS A 354 21.06 5.87 12.37
CA CYS A 354 20.28 4.95 13.19
C CYS A 354 20.79 4.99 14.65
N SER A 355 19.87 5.02 15.61
CA SER A 355 20.19 4.77 17.01
C SER A 355 20.87 3.43 17.20
N ASN A 356 21.81 3.32 18.15
CA ASN A 356 22.44 2.03 18.46
C ASN A 356 21.45 1.07 19.15
N SER A 357 21.73 -0.24 19.08
CA SER A 357 20.82 -1.28 19.57
C SER A 357 20.50 -1.12 21.06
N SER A 358 21.49 -0.81 21.90
CA SER A 358 21.27 -0.63 23.34
C SER A 358 20.36 0.56 23.67
N ARG A 359 20.40 1.62 22.86
CA ARG A 359 19.52 2.78 22.99
C ARG A 359 18.08 2.41 22.59
N ILE A 360 17.92 1.66 21.50
CA ILE A 360 16.62 1.19 21.03
C ILE A 360 15.99 0.23 22.05
N GLU A 361 16.77 -0.72 22.57
CA GLU A 361 16.32 -1.65 23.61
C GLU A 361 15.88 -0.92 24.87
N ARG A 362 16.69 0.02 25.36
CA ARG A 362 16.35 0.82 26.54
C ARG A 362 15.08 1.66 26.34
N PHE A 363 14.89 2.25 25.16
CA PHE A 363 13.68 2.96 24.80
C PHE A 363 12.46 2.00 24.81
N ALA A 364 12.61 0.82 24.19
CA ALA A 364 11.59 -0.22 24.19
C ALA A 364 11.22 -0.67 25.61
N ASP A 365 12.20 -0.86 26.48
CA ASP A 365 11.99 -1.27 27.89
C ASP A 365 11.15 -0.23 28.66
N ILE A 366 11.46 1.06 28.51
CA ILE A 366 10.69 2.14 29.16
C ILE A 366 9.21 2.08 28.70
N VAL A 367 8.99 1.90 27.41
CA VAL A 367 7.64 1.86 26.83
C VAL A 367 6.89 0.58 27.22
N ASN A 368 7.56 -0.59 27.19
CA ASN A 368 6.99 -1.87 27.59
C ASN A 368 6.65 -1.90 29.09
N ASN A 369 7.52 -1.39 29.96
CA ASN A 369 7.28 -1.30 31.40
C ASN A 369 6.12 -0.38 31.76
N ALA A 370 5.76 0.54 30.86
CA ALA A 370 4.55 1.36 31.00
C ALA A 370 3.26 0.70 30.48
N GLY A 371 3.34 -0.57 30.02
CA GLY A 371 2.20 -1.37 29.58
C GLY A 371 1.88 -1.29 28.08
N TYR A 372 2.68 -0.64 27.27
CA TYR A 372 2.52 -0.62 25.81
C TYR A 372 3.40 -1.69 25.15
N ALA A 373 2.82 -2.50 24.27
CA ALA A 373 3.62 -3.40 23.44
C ALA A 373 4.48 -2.57 22.47
N SER A 374 5.80 -2.71 22.58
CA SER A 374 6.76 -1.94 21.81
C SER A 374 7.76 -2.84 21.08
N PRO A 375 7.33 -3.57 20.02
CA PRO A 375 8.25 -4.37 19.23
C PRO A 375 9.22 -3.49 18.45
N VAL A 376 10.48 -3.90 18.41
CA VAL A 376 11.49 -3.35 17.53
C VAL A 376 11.36 -4.04 16.17
N ARG A 377 11.15 -3.27 15.11
CA ARG A 377 10.99 -3.81 13.75
C ARG A 377 12.33 -4.29 13.21
N THR A 378 12.40 -5.53 12.79
CA THR A 378 13.54 -6.03 12.02
C THR A 378 13.46 -5.46 10.61
N PRO A 379 14.44 -4.66 10.16
CA PRO A 379 14.47 -4.16 8.80
C PRO A 379 14.56 -5.30 7.79
N ARG A 380 13.75 -5.25 6.76
CA ARG A 380 13.68 -6.26 5.69
C ARG A 380 14.04 -5.62 4.35
N GLY A 381 14.70 -6.39 3.46
CA GLY A 381 15.04 -5.95 2.11
C GLY A 381 16.01 -4.76 2.06
N ARG A 382 16.94 -4.64 3.02
CA ARG A 382 17.91 -3.53 3.06
C ARG A 382 18.84 -3.50 1.86
N ASP A 383 19.25 -4.67 1.38
CA ASP A 383 20.16 -4.87 0.24
C ASP A 383 19.53 -4.42 -1.11
N ILE A 384 18.22 -4.30 -1.15
CA ILE A 384 17.47 -3.82 -2.33
C ILE A 384 16.73 -2.50 -2.08
N PHE A 385 17.04 -1.77 -1.00
CA PHE A 385 16.36 -0.53 -0.61
C PHE A 385 14.84 -0.68 -0.52
N ALA A 386 14.36 -1.77 0.10
CA ALA A 386 12.94 -2.06 0.27
C ALA A 386 12.42 -1.78 1.69
N ALA A 387 13.27 -1.36 2.63
CA ALA A 387 12.86 -1.07 3.98
C ALA A 387 12.04 0.23 4.08
N CYS A 388 11.28 0.36 5.19
CA CYS A 388 10.46 1.54 5.44
C CYS A 388 11.27 2.84 5.32
N GLY A 389 10.75 3.81 4.58
CA GLY A 389 11.37 5.11 4.33
C GLY A 389 12.40 5.14 3.20
N GLN A 390 12.70 4.01 2.55
CA GLN A 390 13.71 3.93 1.48
C GLN A 390 13.13 3.98 0.05
N LEU A 391 11.81 3.82 -0.11
CA LEU A 391 11.17 3.75 -1.43
C LEU A 391 11.27 5.08 -2.17
N LYS A 392 11.62 5.01 -3.47
CA LYS A 392 11.67 6.15 -4.38
C LYS A 392 11.64 5.68 -5.82
N SER A 393 10.87 6.34 -6.68
CA SER A 393 10.92 6.13 -8.13
C SER A 393 11.64 7.28 -8.83
N GLU A 394 12.08 7.04 -10.06
CA GLU A 394 12.72 8.06 -10.90
C GLU A 394 11.71 8.97 -11.64
N THR A 395 10.40 8.78 -11.38
CA THR A 395 9.36 9.59 -12.02
C THR A 395 9.41 11.03 -11.54
N GLU A 396 9.58 11.96 -12.48
CA GLU A 396 9.61 13.39 -12.20
C GLU A 396 8.26 14.06 -12.51
N ARG A 397 7.98 15.13 -11.78
CA ARG A 397 6.80 15.95 -12.00
C ARG A 397 7.01 16.87 -13.18
N LEU A 398 6.23 16.70 -14.25
CA LEU A 398 6.20 17.66 -15.36
C LEU A 398 5.68 19.03 -14.90
N THR A 399 6.26 20.08 -15.43
CA THR A 399 5.72 21.44 -15.33
C THR A 399 4.39 21.54 -16.09
N LYS A 400 3.59 22.59 -15.80
CA LYS A 400 2.34 22.82 -16.53
C LYS A 400 2.61 22.97 -18.05
N LYS A 401 3.65 23.71 -18.41
CA LYS A 401 4.05 23.96 -19.82
C LYS A 401 4.39 22.66 -20.56
N GLU A 402 5.14 21.77 -19.92
CA GLU A 402 5.50 20.46 -20.49
C GLU A 402 4.27 19.56 -20.69
N ARG A 403 3.36 19.52 -19.72
CA ARG A 403 2.10 18.77 -19.86
C ARG A 403 1.24 19.30 -20.99
N ASP A 404 1.03 20.62 -21.02
CA ASP A 404 0.21 21.26 -22.04
C ASP A 404 0.80 21.03 -23.44
N ALA A 405 2.13 21.01 -23.59
CA ALA A 405 2.81 20.72 -24.86
C ALA A 405 2.66 19.24 -25.31
N LEU A 406 2.51 18.31 -24.38
CA LEU A 406 2.31 16.88 -24.70
C LEU A 406 0.86 16.53 -25.01
N THR A 407 -0.10 17.35 -24.57
CA THR A 407 -1.54 17.11 -24.71
C THR A 407 -2.21 18.02 -25.73
N ALA A 408 -1.48 18.95 -26.35
CA ALA A 408 -1.93 19.81 -27.45
C ALA A 408 -1.82 19.08 -28.79
#